data_8f254c9d833aea172cb28a05807da8de
#
_entry.id   8f254c9d833aea172cb28a05807da8de
#
_cell.length_a   1.000
_cell.length_b   1.000
_cell.length_c   1.000
_cell.angle_alpha   90.00
_cell.angle_beta   90.00
_cell.angle_gamma   90.00
#
_symmetry.space_group_name_H-M   'P 1'
#
loop_
_entity.id
_entity.type
_entity.pdbx_description
1 polymer ?
#
loop_
_entity_poly.entity_id
_entity_poly.type
_entity_poly.pdbx_seq_one_letter_code
_entity_poly.pdbx_strand_id
1 'polypeptide(L)'
;MMIKNVLDYLYNSKEKYPLKTAVADDKSSMTYTELVDNATAIAAGLSEYVGVRRAVPVYMDKSCVALAAFMGVVMTDNFYVLLEPGHPAERIHGILDTLEADIIVTNRKNEKKAAKLEFAGKIIYIEDLLETQVTDEIRDRLASIKASSLDIDPLYAIFTSGSTGVPKGVVVNHRSVI
;
A
#
# COMPACT_ATOMS: atom_id res chain seq x y z
N MET A 1 -18.05 15.84 9.90
CA MET A 1 -17.54 15.49 8.55
C MET A 1 -17.88 14.03 8.29
N MET A 2 -18.44 13.70 7.14
CA MET A 2 -18.77 12.31 6.80
C MET A 2 -17.49 11.58 6.41
N ILE A 3 -17.19 10.46 7.08
CA ILE A 3 -16.07 9.60 6.73
C ILE A 3 -16.45 8.75 5.52
N LYS A 4 -15.68 8.81 4.46
CA LYS A 4 -15.91 8.03 3.22
C LYS A 4 -14.74 7.11 2.89
N ASN A 5 -13.56 7.42 3.43
CA ASN A 5 -12.31 6.75 3.11
C ASN A 5 -11.50 6.60 4.38
N VAL A 6 -10.76 5.52 4.54
CA VAL A 6 -9.88 5.30 5.71
C VAL A 6 -8.85 6.42 5.89
N LEU A 7 -8.46 7.09 4.79
CA LEU A 7 -7.56 8.25 4.86
C LEU A 7 -8.17 9.43 5.62
N ASP A 8 -9.50 9.54 5.71
CA ASP A 8 -10.15 10.60 6.50
C ASP A 8 -9.81 10.45 7.98
N TYR A 9 -9.75 9.21 8.51
CA TYR A 9 -9.30 8.97 9.88
C TYR A 9 -7.84 9.38 10.06
N LEU A 10 -6.97 9.02 9.08
CA LEU A 10 -5.54 9.33 9.13
C LEU A 10 -5.29 10.85 9.14
N TYR A 11 -5.93 11.59 8.22
CA TYR A 11 -5.78 13.04 8.13
C TYR A 11 -6.38 13.77 9.36
N ASN A 12 -7.57 13.36 9.82
CA ASN A 12 -8.16 13.91 11.05
C ASN A 12 -7.28 13.67 12.28
N SER A 13 -6.62 12.51 12.35
CA SER A 13 -5.69 12.18 13.44
C SER A 13 -4.41 13.02 13.35
N LYS A 14 -3.85 13.21 12.14
CA LYS A 14 -2.70 14.11 11.91
C LYS A 14 -3.03 15.54 12.35
N GLU A 15 -4.22 16.05 11.99
CA GLU A 15 -4.64 17.40 12.34
C GLU A 15 -4.76 17.59 13.87
N LYS A 16 -5.36 16.61 14.58
CA LYS A 16 -5.57 16.70 16.02
C LYS A 16 -4.35 16.36 16.85
N TYR A 17 -3.54 15.42 16.39
CA TYR A 17 -2.44 14.82 17.16
C TYR A 17 -1.18 14.63 16.33
N PRO A 18 -0.62 15.67 15.69
CA PRO A 18 0.45 15.55 14.69
C PRO A 18 1.69 14.80 15.20
N LEU A 19 2.07 15.05 16.47
CA LEU A 19 3.28 14.49 17.07
C LEU A 19 3.03 13.22 17.90
N LYS A 20 1.77 12.77 18.00
CA LYS A 20 1.47 11.51 18.69
C LYS A 20 1.92 10.34 17.85
N THR A 21 2.45 9.29 18.48
CA THR A 21 2.79 8.04 17.81
C THR A 21 1.55 7.43 17.17
N ALA A 22 1.60 7.24 15.87
CA ALA A 22 0.55 6.61 15.06
C ALA A 22 0.76 5.09 14.97
N VAL A 23 2.01 4.66 14.81
CA VAL A 23 2.40 3.26 14.68
C VAL A 23 3.77 3.05 15.32
N ALA A 24 3.99 1.88 15.91
CA ALA A 24 5.28 1.44 16.42
C ALA A 24 5.45 -0.06 16.17
N ASP A 25 6.68 -0.47 15.85
CA ASP A 25 7.11 -1.86 15.82
C ASP A 25 8.32 -2.04 16.79
N ASP A 26 8.97 -3.19 16.74
CA ASP A 26 10.12 -3.50 17.61
C ASP A 26 11.39 -2.71 17.28
N LYS A 27 11.42 -1.96 16.18
CA LYS A 27 12.60 -1.26 15.65
C LYS A 27 12.40 0.24 15.50
N SER A 28 11.17 0.67 15.26
CA SER A 28 10.86 2.05 14.89
C SER A 28 9.47 2.46 15.32
N SER A 29 9.22 3.75 15.27
CA SER A 29 7.88 4.32 15.41
C SER A 29 7.74 5.50 14.46
N MET A 30 6.50 5.83 14.11
CA MET A 30 6.15 7.02 13.35
C MET A 30 5.04 7.79 14.05
N THR A 31 5.14 9.10 14.09
CA THR A 31 4.05 10.00 14.43
C THR A 31 3.02 10.03 13.31
N TYR A 32 1.84 10.62 13.57
CA TYR A 32 0.85 10.83 12.50
C TYR A 32 1.38 11.71 11.37
N THR A 33 2.21 12.71 11.68
CA THR A 33 2.86 13.55 10.67
C THR A 33 3.79 12.71 9.79
N GLU A 34 4.71 11.97 10.39
CA GLU A 34 5.68 11.14 9.66
C GLU A 34 4.98 10.05 8.83
N LEU A 35 3.93 9.41 9.36
CA LEU A 35 3.16 8.41 8.62
C LEU A 35 2.51 9.00 7.37
N VAL A 36 1.87 10.17 7.49
CA VAL A 36 1.25 10.84 6.34
C VAL A 36 2.28 11.33 5.34
N ASP A 37 3.40 11.89 5.80
CA ASP A 37 4.43 12.43 4.91
C ASP A 37 5.12 11.30 4.14
N ASN A 38 5.47 10.20 4.80
CA ASN A 38 6.00 9.00 4.14
C ASN A 38 4.99 8.40 3.15
N ALA A 39 3.73 8.24 3.55
CA ALA A 39 2.68 7.74 2.66
C ALA A 39 2.49 8.65 1.44
N THR A 40 2.61 9.97 1.60
CA THR A 40 2.49 10.93 0.50
C THR A 40 3.67 10.81 -0.48
N ALA A 41 4.91 10.65 0.02
CA ALA A 41 6.08 10.41 -0.82
C ALA A 41 5.94 9.10 -1.61
N ILE A 42 5.51 8.04 -0.93
CA ILE A 42 5.24 6.74 -1.57
C ILE A 42 4.16 6.88 -2.65
N ALA A 43 3.05 7.55 -2.36
CA ALA A 43 1.97 7.78 -3.33
C ALA A 43 2.45 8.58 -4.55
N ALA A 44 3.28 9.61 -4.33
CA ALA A 44 3.89 10.40 -5.38
C ALA A 44 4.69 9.52 -6.35
N GLY A 45 5.60 8.70 -5.82
CA GLY A 45 6.42 7.81 -6.63
C GLY A 45 5.60 6.71 -7.30
N LEU A 46 4.64 6.08 -6.60
CA LEU A 46 3.79 5.03 -7.15
C LEU A 46 2.93 5.52 -8.31
N SER A 47 2.48 6.77 -8.28
CA SER A 47 1.62 7.33 -9.32
C SER A 47 2.28 7.39 -10.71
N GLU A 48 3.59 7.17 -10.81
CA GLU A 48 4.32 7.04 -12.07
C GLU A 48 4.24 5.63 -12.68
N TYR A 49 3.88 4.63 -11.89
CA TYR A 49 3.95 3.21 -12.28
C TYR A 49 2.59 2.53 -12.35
N VAL A 50 1.59 3.05 -11.69
CA VAL A 50 0.28 2.40 -11.58
C VAL A 50 -0.84 3.40 -11.81
N GLY A 51 -1.89 2.96 -12.53
CA GLY A 51 -3.12 3.74 -12.69
C GLY A 51 -3.94 3.79 -11.40
N VAL A 52 -5.26 3.89 -11.51
CA VAL A 52 -6.19 3.86 -10.37
C VAL A 52 -6.93 2.52 -10.32
N ARG A 53 -7.43 2.14 -9.14
CA ARG A 53 -8.22 0.92 -8.90
C ARG A 53 -7.52 -0.38 -9.30
N ARG A 54 -6.19 -0.39 -9.15
CA ARG A 54 -5.34 -1.56 -9.40
C ARG A 54 -4.90 -2.19 -8.09
N ALA A 55 -4.65 -3.49 -8.13
CA ALA A 55 -3.99 -4.18 -7.03
C ALA A 55 -2.50 -3.79 -6.99
N VAL A 56 -2.02 -3.42 -5.81
CA VAL A 56 -0.60 -3.17 -5.57
C VAL A 56 -0.09 -4.16 -4.53
N PRO A 57 0.58 -5.24 -4.95
CA PRO A 57 1.24 -6.16 -4.05
C PRO A 57 2.37 -5.49 -3.28
N VAL A 58 2.34 -5.63 -1.94
CA VAL A 58 3.37 -5.15 -1.02
C VAL A 58 4.05 -6.36 -0.39
N TYR A 59 5.24 -6.70 -0.90
CA TYR A 59 6.04 -7.86 -0.50
C TYR A 59 7.07 -7.45 0.55
N MET A 60 6.60 -7.31 1.79
CA MET A 60 7.39 -6.82 2.92
C MET A 60 6.99 -7.50 4.23
N ASP A 61 7.94 -7.58 5.17
CA ASP A 61 7.62 -7.93 6.55
C ASP A 61 6.75 -6.83 7.19
N LYS A 62 5.95 -7.20 8.17
CA LYS A 62 5.15 -6.25 8.97
C LYS A 62 6.08 -5.24 9.63
N SER A 63 5.83 -3.95 9.41
CA SER A 63 6.64 -2.85 9.93
C SER A 63 5.89 -1.52 9.81
N CYS A 64 6.38 -0.48 10.49
CA CYS A 64 5.86 0.88 10.34
C CYS A 64 5.92 1.34 8.87
N VAL A 65 7.00 1.01 8.15
CA VAL A 65 7.17 1.37 6.74
C VAL A 65 6.18 0.60 5.84
N ALA A 66 5.86 -0.65 6.14
CA ALA A 66 4.85 -1.40 5.41
C ALA A 66 3.45 -0.75 5.55
N LEU A 67 3.12 -0.23 6.75
CA LEU A 67 1.88 0.53 6.94
C LEU A 67 1.87 1.84 6.14
N ALA A 68 3.00 2.56 6.10
CA ALA A 68 3.14 3.74 5.25
C ALA A 68 2.94 3.39 3.76
N ALA A 69 3.47 2.24 3.31
CA ALA A 69 3.25 1.74 1.96
C ALA A 69 1.76 1.47 1.68
N PHE A 70 1.03 0.85 2.60
CA PHE A 70 -0.41 0.62 2.45
C PHE A 70 -1.18 1.95 2.31
N MET A 71 -0.87 2.92 3.17
CA MET A 71 -1.51 4.23 3.07
C MET A 71 -1.14 4.95 1.77
N GLY A 72 0.11 4.86 1.33
CA GLY A 72 0.57 5.42 0.05
C GLY A 72 -0.17 4.80 -1.15
N VAL A 73 -0.36 3.49 -1.16
CA VAL A 73 -1.18 2.80 -2.18
C VAL A 73 -2.61 3.34 -2.19
N VAL A 74 -3.23 3.46 -1.02
CA VAL A 74 -4.61 3.97 -0.90
C VAL A 74 -4.71 5.43 -1.34
N MET A 75 -3.70 6.26 -1.12
CA MET A 75 -3.67 7.66 -1.58
C MET A 75 -3.70 7.79 -3.11
N THR A 76 -3.32 6.75 -3.84
CA THR A 76 -3.37 6.70 -5.32
C THR A 76 -4.67 6.08 -5.87
N ASP A 77 -5.71 5.90 -5.04
CA ASP A 77 -6.97 5.20 -5.39
C ASP A 77 -6.73 3.75 -5.85
N ASN A 78 -5.73 3.11 -5.27
CA ASN A 78 -5.39 1.70 -5.47
C ASN A 78 -5.63 0.91 -4.18
N PHE A 79 -5.64 -0.41 -4.28
CA PHE A 79 -5.78 -1.28 -3.12
C PHE A 79 -4.54 -2.15 -2.92
N TYR A 80 -4.12 -2.29 -1.66
CA TYR A 80 -2.93 -3.06 -1.35
C TYR A 80 -3.23 -4.55 -1.14
N VAL A 81 -2.23 -5.38 -1.45
CA VAL A 81 -2.23 -6.80 -1.16
C VAL A 81 -0.95 -7.15 -0.42
N LEU A 82 -1.08 -7.45 0.87
CA LEU A 82 0.08 -7.85 1.66
C LEU A 82 0.55 -9.25 1.24
N LEU A 83 1.80 -9.34 0.80
CA LEU A 83 2.51 -10.57 0.52
C LEU A 83 3.64 -10.76 1.52
N GLU A 84 3.54 -11.78 2.36
CA GLU A 84 4.53 -12.04 3.41
C GLU A 84 5.75 -12.79 2.83
N PRO A 85 7.00 -12.25 2.97
CA PRO A 85 8.21 -12.87 2.42
C PRO A 85 8.58 -14.24 3.00
N GLY A 86 7.86 -14.70 4.03
CA GLY A 86 7.96 -16.03 4.61
C GLY A 86 7.13 -17.09 3.91
N HIS A 87 6.20 -16.71 3.03
CA HIS A 87 5.39 -17.67 2.30
C HIS A 87 6.17 -18.35 1.17
N PRO A 88 5.80 -19.60 0.80
CA PRO A 88 6.38 -20.30 -0.36
C PRO A 88 6.24 -19.47 -1.64
N ALA A 89 7.28 -19.47 -2.49
CA ALA A 89 7.30 -18.71 -3.73
C ALA A 89 6.13 -19.08 -4.67
N GLU A 90 5.79 -20.37 -4.77
CA GLU A 90 4.65 -20.86 -5.55
C GLU A 90 3.32 -20.20 -5.14
N ARG A 91 3.10 -20.03 -3.83
CA ARG A 91 1.92 -19.32 -3.33
C ARG A 91 1.92 -17.84 -3.74
N ILE A 92 3.08 -17.19 -3.65
CA ILE A 92 3.23 -15.78 -4.05
C ILE A 92 2.96 -15.64 -5.55
N HIS A 93 3.52 -16.51 -6.38
CA HIS A 93 3.28 -16.55 -7.83
C HIS A 93 1.78 -16.68 -8.13
N GLY A 94 1.11 -17.67 -7.56
CA GLY A 94 -0.33 -17.87 -7.78
C GLY A 94 -1.18 -16.64 -7.39
N ILE A 95 -0.75 -15.87 -6.38
CA ILE A 95 -1.42 -14.61 -6.02
C ILE A 95 -1.14 -13.53 -7.07
N LEU A 96 0.12 -13.36 -7.47
CA LEU A 96 0.53 -12.37 -8.47
C LEU A 96 -0.15 -12.61 -9.83
N ASP A 97 -0.25 -13.87 -10.25
CA ASP A 97 -0.94 -14.28 -11.47
C ASP A 97 -2.45 -13.97 -11.38
N THR A 98 -3.07 -14.28 -10.24
CA THR A 98 -4.51 -13.99 -10.02
C THR A 98 -4.80 -12.47 -10.03
N LEU A 99 -3.84 -11.66 -9.56
CA LEU A 99 -3.95 -10.20 -9.53
C LEU A 99 -3.64 -9.56 -10.88
N GLU A 100 -3.04 -10.30 -11.82
CA GLU A 100 -2.45 -9.75 -13.05
C GLU A 100 -1.56 -8.54 -12.72
N ALA A 101 -0.68 -8.72 -11.71
CA ALA A 101 0.10 -7.62 -11.15
C ALA A 101 1.20 -7.17 -12.12
N ASP A 102 1.27 -5.86 -12.38
CA ASP A 102 2.32 -5.25 -13.20
C ASP A 102 3.53 -4.80 -12.36
N ILE A 103 3.32 -4.59 -11.05
CA ILE A 103 4.34 -4.12 -10.11
C ILE A 103 4.30 -4.92 -8.80
N ILE A 104 5.42 -4.93 -8.10
CA ILE A 104 5.54 -5.34 -6.69
C ILE A 104 6.30 -4.24 -5.95
N VAL A 105 5.75 -3.78 -4.82
CA VAL A 105 6.48 -2.92 -3.88
C VAL A 105 7.18 -3.81 -2.86
N THR A 106 8.49 -3.62 -2.67
CA THR A 106 9.28 -4.35 -1.67
C THR A 106 10.30 -3.42 -1.02
N ASN A 107 11.15 -3.94 -0.14
CA ASN A 107 12.27 -3.20 0.46
C ASN A 107 13.61 -3.88 0.11
N ARG A 108 14.72 -3.15 0.28
CA ARG A 108 16.07 -3.66 0.02
C ARG A 108 16.42 -4.88 0.88
N LYS A 109 15.85 -4.99 2.08
CA LYS A 109 16.00 -6.17 2.95
C LYS A 109 15.52 -7.45 2.26
N ASN A 110 14.42 -7.37 1.49
CA ASN A 110 13.81 -8.51 0.81
C ASN A 110 14.22 -8.64 -0.66
N GLU A 111 15.16 -7.81 -1.16
CA GLU A 111 15.62 -7.80 -2.56
C GLU A 111 15.97 -9.19 -3.09
N LYS A 112 16.79 -9.95 -2.36
CA LYS A 112 17.19 -11.32 -2.76
C LYS A 112 16.02 -12.30 -2.82
N LYS A 113 15.02 -12.13 -1.96
CA LYS A 113 13.81 -12.95 -1.98
C LYS A 113 12.89 -12.55 -3.14
N ALA A 114 12.72 -11.24 -3.35
CA ALA A 114 11.95 -10.72 -4.45
C ALA A 114 12.53 -11.11 -5.82
N ALA A 115 13.85 -11.08 -5.97
CA ALA A 115 14.52 -11.54 -7.19
C ALA A 115 14.26 -13.04 -7.50
N LYS A 116 14.15 -13.88 -6.47
CA LYS A 116 13.83 -15.31 -6.65
C LYS A 116 12.38 -15.58 -7.08
N LEU A 117 11.51 -14.59 -7.00
CA LEU A 117 10.15 -14.72 -7.53
C LEU A 117 10.11 -14.71 -9.05
N GLU A 118 11.20 -14.35 -9.75
CA GLU A 118 11.25 -14.26 -11.23
C GLU A 118 10.02 -13.52 -11.79
N PHE A 119 9.58 -12.48 -11.05
CA PHE A 119 8.40 -11.72 -11.40
C PHE A 119 8.63 -10.95 -12.71
N ALA A 120 7.73 -11.13 -13.68
CA ALA A 120 7.85 -10.51 -14.99
C ALA A 120 7.59 -8.99 -15.01
N GLY A 121 6.88 -8.47 -13.97
CA GLY A 121 6.60 -7.06 -13.83
C GLY A 121 7.75 -6.28 -13.18
N LYS A 122 7.48 -5.04 -12.77
CA LYS A 122 8.48 -4.16 -12.16
C LYS A 122 8.54 -4.34 -10.64
N ILE A 123 9.73 -4.54 -10.10
CA ILE A 123 10.00 -4.48 -8.67
C ILE A 123 10.37 -3.05 -8.30
N ILE A 124 9.64 -2.47 -7.35
CA ILE A 124 9.83 -1.10 -6.87
C ILE A 124 10.25 -1.17 -5.41
N TYR A 125 11.34 -0.46 -5.07
CA TYR A 125 11.83 -0.42 -3.70
C TYR A 125 11.22 0.73 -2.92
N ILE A 126 10.73 0.44 -1.72
CA ILE A 126 10.10 1.43 -0.85
C ILE A 126 11.05 2.57 -0.47
N GLU A 127 12.34 2.26 -0.36
CA GLU A 127 13.38 3.25 -0.06
C GLU A 127 13.46 4.30 -1.16
N ASP A 128 13.34 3.90 -2.44
CA ASP A 128 13.38 4.81 -3.58
C ASP A 128 12.09 5.68 -3.61
N LEU A 129 10.94 5.08 -3.24
CA LEU A 129 9.66 5.82 -3.16
C LEU A 129 9.66 6.86 -2.03
N LEU A 130 10.32 6.56 -0.90
CA LEU A 130 10.42 7.49 0.23
C LEU A 130 11.28 8.73 -0.08
N GLU A 131 12.17 8.64 -1.06
CA GLU A 131 13.01 9.76 -1.55
C GLU A 131 12.29 10.63 -2.59
N THR A 132 11.07 10.27 -3.00
CA THR A 132 10.31 11.01 -4.01
C THR A 132 9.99 12.42 -3.52
N GLN A 133 10.36 13.42 -4.30
CA GLN A 133 10.01 14.81 -4.00
C GLN A 133 8.52 15.04 -4.25
N VAL A 134 7.83 15.54 -3.22
CA VAL A 134 6.40 15.84 -3.29
C VAL A 134 6.20 17.31 -3.61
N THR A 135 5.90 17.60 -4.88
CA THR A 135 5.57 18.96 -5.34
C THR A 135 4.12 19.34 -5.00
N ASP A 136 3.79 20.62 -5.08
CA ASP A 136 2.42 21.08 -4.88
C ASP A 136 1.45 20.50 -5.92
N GLU A 137 1.91 20.36 -7.18
CA GLU A 137 1.14 19.71 -8.24
C GLU A 137 0.78 18.26 -7.90
N ILE A 138 1.72 17.50 -7.33
CA ILE A 138 1.47 16.14 -6.87
C ILE A 138 0.46 16.14 -5.71
N ARG A 139 0.59 17.07 -4.75
CA ARG A 139 -0.36 17.21 -3.65
C ARG A 139 -1.78 17.49 -4.15
N ASP A 140 -1.93 18.40 -5.08
CA ASP A 140 -3.22 18.76 -5.69
C ASP A 140 -3.84 17.55 -6.44
N ARG A 141 -3.00 16.82 -7.18
CA ARG A 141 -3.41 15.57 -7.84
C ARG A 141 -3.90 14.53 -6.85
N LEU A 142 -3.16 14.25 -5.78
CA LEU A 142 -3.57 13.28 -4.75
C LEU A 142 -4.83 13.74 -4.01
N ALA A 143 -4.99 15.04 -3.75
CA ALA A 143 -6.20 15.61 -3.18
C ALA A 143 -7.41 15.43 -4.10
N SER A 144 -7.24 15.61 -5.41
CA SER A 144 -8.27 15.39 -6.43
C SER A 144 -8.68 13.91 -6.51
N ILE A 145 -7.70 12.99 -6.49
CA ILE A 145 -7.94 11.54 -6.42
C ILE A 145 -8.79 11.20 -5.19
N LYS A 146 -8.37 11.67 -4.01
CA LYS A 146 -9.12 11.44 -2.76
C LYS A 146 -10.54 12.00 -2.83
N ALA A 147 -10.74 13.17 -3.43
CA ALA A 147 -12.05 13.79 -3.54
C ALA A 147 -13.02 12.97 -4.41
N SER A 148 -12.53 12.26 -5.43
CA SER A 148 -13.29 11.38 -6.32
C SER A 148 -13.51 9.97 -5.78
N SER A 149 -12.77 9.56 -4.75
CA SER A 149 -12.85 8.23 -4.14
C SER A 149 -14.21 7.99 -3.47
N LEU A 150 -14.71 6.77 -3.63
CA LEU A 150 -15.99 6.31 -3.06
C LEU A 150 -15.72 5.33 -1.89
N ASP A 151 -16.66 5.24 -0.98
CA ASP A 151 -16.59 4.29 0.14
C ASP A 151 -16.67 2.82 -0.30
N ILE A 152 -17.17 2.55 -1.50
CA ILE A 152 -17.22 1.23 -2.13
C ILE A 152 -15.94 0.87 -2.91
N ASP A 153 -15.01 1.82 -3.09
CA ASP A 153 -13.75 1.53 -3.76
C ASP A 153 -12.92 0.51 -2.95
N PRO A 154 -12.15 -0.35 -3.62
CA PRO A 154 -11.32 -1.35 -2.96
C PRO A 154 -10.29 -0.71 -2.03
N LEU A 155 -10.10 -1.29 -0.85
CA LEU A 155 -9.08 -0.89 0.12
C LEU A 155 -7.91 -1.87 0.17
N TYR A 156 -8.21 -3.15 0.29
CA TYR A 156 -7.21 -4.22 0.28
C TYR A 156 -7.80 -5.55 -0.18
N ALA A 157 -6.94 -6.50 -0.51
CA ALA A 157 -7.35 -7.89 -0.71
C ALA A 157 -6.54 -8.85 0.16
N ILE A 158 -7.23 -9.87 0.65
CA ILE A 158 -6.65 -10.99 1.41
C ILE A 158 -6.82 -12.26 0.61
N PHE A 159 -5.75 -13.05 0.51
CA PHE A 159 -5.77 -14.33 -0.17
C PHE A 159 -5.81 -15.51 0.81
N THR A 160 -6.75 -16.39 0.58
CA THR A 160 -6.88 -17.66 1.31
C THR A 160 -6.45 -18.82 0.41
N SER A 161 -6.03 -19.95 1.04
CA SER A 161 -5.79 -21.18 0.32
C SER A 161 -7.12 -21.74 -0.19
N GLY A 162 -7.34 -21.67 -1.50
CA GLY A 162 -8.53 -22.28 -2.12
C GLY A 162 -8.47 -23.81 -2.05
N SER A 163 -9.60 -24.46 -1.88
CA SER A 163 -9.72 -25.93 -1.92
C SER A 163 -9.29 -26.54 -3.27
N THR A 164 -9.19 -25.74 -4.30
CA THR A 164 -8.75 -26.10 -5.68
C THR A 164 -7.26 -25.88 -5.93
N GLY A 165 -6.49 -25.46 -4.93
CA GLY A 165 -5.06 -25.11 -5.06
C GLY A 165 -4.78 -23.70 -5.59
N VAL A 166 -5.73 -23.06 -6.28
CA VAL A 166 -5.59 -21.68 -6.75
C VAL A 166 -5.95 -20.71 -5.60
N PRO A 167 -5.08 -19.74 -5.26
CA PRO A 167 -5.38 -18.75 -4.25
C PRO A 167 -6.65 -17.94 -4.59
N LYS A 168 -7.55 -17.79 -3.63
CA LYS A 168 -8.78 -16.97 -3.79
C LYS A 168 -8.62 -15.68 -3.02
N GLY A 169 -8.79 -14.54 -3.72
CA GLY A 169 -8.75 -13.20 -3.15
C GLY A 169 -10.13 -12.73 -2.71
N VAL A 170 -10.21 -12.18 -1.50
CA VAL A 170 -11.37 -11.43 -1.02
C VAL A 170 -11.00 -9.95 -0.99
N VAL A 171 -11.70 -9.15 -1.77
CA VAL A 171 -11.51 -7.71 -1.82
C VAL A 171 -12.41 -7.05 -0.78
N VAL A 172 -11.81 -6.21 0.06
CA VAL A 172 -12.49 -5.43 1.10
C VAL A 172 -12.48 -3.96 0.67
N ASN A 173 -13.63 -3.30 0.75
CA ASN A 173 -13.78 -1.88 0.42
C ASN A 173 -13.69 -0.99 1.68
N HIS A 174 -13.60 0.33 1.47
CA HIS A 174 -13.54 1.29 2.56
C HIS A 174 -14.74 1.20 3.50
N ARG A 175 -15.96 1.06 2.94
CA ARG A 175 -17.23 0.97 3.70
C ARG A 175 -17.23 -0.16 4.72
N SER A 176 -16.50 -1.24 4.46
CA SER A 176 -16.44 -2.39 5.37
C SER A 176 -15.53 -2.15 6.58
N VAL A 177 -14.80 -1.03 6.62
CA VAL A 177 -13.78 -0.72 7.63
C VAL A 177 -14.08 0.59 8.39
N ILE A 178 -14.83 1.52 7.78
CA ILE A 178 -15.21 2.82 8.38
C ILE A 178 -16.44 2.76 9.27
#